data_1a6e37fae1fcf6c694a3f5c4022df904
#
_entry.id   1a6e37fae1fcf6c694a3f5c4022df904
#
_cell.length_a   1.000
_cell.length_b   1.000
_cell.length_c   1.000
_cell.angle_alpha   90.00
_cell.angle_beta   90.00
_cell.angle_gamma   90.00
#
_symmetry.space_group_name_H-M   'P 1'
#
loop_
_entity.id
_entity.type
_entity.pdbx_description
1 polymer ?
#
loop_
_entity_poly.entity_id
_entity_poly.type
_entity_poly.pdbx_seq_one_letter_code
_entity_poly.pdbx_strand_id
1 'polypeptide(L)'
;MIKISPSILSADFANLERDIHRIADADYVHVDVMDGVFVPNISIGIPVLKSIRKVTDMFLDVHLMITQPVRYVEEFCDAGADLVTVHVEADFPENIQAAIDKIHAKGKKAGIVLKPKTTWEAVLPYIDQVELILVMTVEPGFGGQKFMADQMPKVAAIRTVSYTHLTLPTKL
;
A
#
# COMPACT_ATOMS: atom_id res chain seq x y z
N MET A 1 -0.35 -18.24 -6.95
CA MET A 1 0.58 -18.39 -5.80
C MET A 1 0.26 -17.28 -4.81
N ILE A 2 0.21 -17.57 -3.49
CA ILE A 2 0.03 -16.54 -2.45
C ILE A 2 1.39 -15.89 -2.21
N LYS A 3 1.41 -14.55 -2.06
CA LYS A 3 2.58 -13.77 -1.70
C LYS A 3 2.42 -13.16 -0.32
N ILE A 4 3.52 -12.99 0.40
CA ILE A 4 3.56 -12.46 1.76
C ILE A 4 4.29 -11.12 1.75
N SER A 5 3.62 -10.09 2.28
CA SER A 5 4.12 -8.71 2.37
C SER A 5 4.04 -8.22 3.83
N PRO A 6 5.00 -8.58 4.70
CA PRO A 6 5.00 -8.14 6.10
C PRO A 6 5.19 -6.63 6.19
N SER A 7 4.40 -5.98 7.07
CA SER A 7 4.58 -4.56 7.35
C SER A 7 5.71 -4.33 8.34
N ILE A 8 6.59 -3.38 8.01
CA ILE A 8 7.63 -2.91 8.93
C ILE A 8 7.13 -1.89 9.97
N LEU A 9 5.83 -1.59 9.96
CA LEU A 9 5.24 -0.70 10.99
C LEU A 9 5.45 -1.23 12.42
N SER A 10 5.59 -2.56 12.58
CA SER A 10 5.85 -3.22 13.85
C SER A 10 7.34 -3.50 14.10
N ALA A 11 8.24 -3.06 13.21
CA ALA A 11 9.68 -3.23 13.36
C ALA A 11 10.25 -2.20 14.37
N ASP A 12 11.46 -2.46 14.82
CA ASP A 12 12.27 -1.50 15.56
C ASP A 12 12.84 -0.47 14.57
N PHE A 13 12.28 0.74 14.53
CA PHE A 13 12.68 1.80 13.60
C PHE A 13 14.14 2.26 13.78
N ALA A 14 14.73 2.03 14.96
CA ALA A 14 16.15 2.27 15.18
C ALA A 14 17.05 1.18 14.56
N ASN A 15 16.50 0.04 14.16
CA ASN A 15 17.20 -1.13 13.63
C ASN A 15 16.49 -1.75 12.42
N LEU A 16 15.95 -0.93 11.52
CA LEU A 16 15.15 -1.39 10.37
C LEU A 16 15.89 -2.38 9.47
N GLU A 17 17.18 -2.15 9.17
CA GLU A 17 17.99 -3.06 8.37
C GLU A 17 17.98 -4.48 8.95
N ARG A 18 18.26 -4.61 10.26
CA ARG A 18 18.23 -5.90 10.97
C ARG A 18 16.87 -6.58 10.84
N ASP A 19 15.78 -5.84 11.06
CA ASP A 19 14.44 -6.40 11.06
C ASP A 19 13.94 -6.74 9.65
N ILE A 20 14.35 -5.98 8.63
CA ILE A 20 14.10 -6.31 7.23
C ILE A 20 14.83 -7.59 6.83
N HIS A 21 16.08 -7.78 7.25
CA HIS A 21 16.82 -9.02 6.97
C HIS A 21 16.18 -10.25 7.65
N ARG A 22 15.48 -10.08 8.78
CA ARG A 22 14.74 -11.18 9.45
C ARG A 22 13.51 -11.67 8.67
N ILE A 23 13.00 -10.88 7.75
CA ILE A 23 11.87 -11.23 6.87
C ILE A 23 12.29 -11.46 5.43
N ALA A 24 13.58 -11.73 5.17
CA ALA A 24 14.11 -11.90 3.81
C ALA A 24 13.49 -13.05 3.01
N ASP A 25 12.83 -14.02 3.68
CA ASP A 25 12.09 -15.11 3.04
C ASP A 25 10.69 -14.69 2.55
N ALA A 26 10.23 -13.47 2.89
CA ALA A 26 8.97 -12.93 2.39
C ALA A 26 9.13 -12.42 0.94
N ASP A 27 8.00 -12.27 0.23
CA ASP A 27 8.02 -11.80 -1.16
C ASP A 27 8.25 -10.29 -1.26
N TYR A 28 7.70 -9.51 -0.30
CA TYR A 28 7.72 -8.05 -0.30
C TYR A 28 8.05 -7.51 1.09
N VAL A 29 8.40 -6.22 1.15
CA VAL A 29 8.42 -5.42 2.38
C VAL A 29 7.31 -4.40 2.28
N HIS A 30 6.33 -4.44 3.19
CA HIS A 30 5.24 -3.48 3.24
C HIS A 30 5.62 -2.27 4.09
N VAL A 31 5.51 -1.07 3.49
CA VAL A 31 5.92 0.19 4.09
C VAL A 31 4.69 1.08 4.28
N ASP A 32 4.19 1.18 5.51
CA ASP A 32 3.01 1.98 5.86
C ASP A 32 3.41 3.45 6.13
N VAL A 33 3.03 4.36 5.23
CA VAL A 33 3.29 5.81 5.32
C VAL A 33 2.02 6.52 5.80
N MET A 34 2.13 7.30 6.87
CA MET A 34 1.02 7.99 7.52
C MET A 34 1.38 9.44 7.78
N ASP A 35 0.44 10.36 7.51
CA ASP A 35 0.64 11.82 7.58
C ASP A 35 0.02 12.51 8.82
N GLY A 36 -0.72 11.77 9.65
CA GLY A 36 -1.43 12.33 10.79
C GLY A 36 -2.71 13.11 10.44
N VAL A 37 -3.07 13.17 9.15
CA VAL A 37 -4.27 13.86 8.64
C VAL A 37 -5.27 12.85 8.08
N PHE A 38 -4.85 12.01 7.15
CA PHE A 38 -5.68 10.95 6.59
C PHE A 38 -5.99 9.85 7.62
N VAL A 39 -5.02 9.58 8.50
CA VAL A 39 -5.14 8.67 9.65
C VAL A 39 -4.57 9.35 10.90
N PRO A 40 -5.04 8.99 12.12
CA PRO A 40 -4.62 9.66 13.37
C PRO A 40 -3.25 9.14 13.89
N ASN A 41 -2.29 8.95 13.00
CA ASN A 41 -0.94 8.52 13.31
C ASN A 41 0.04 9.07 12.27
N ILE A 42 1.29 9.27 12.68
CA ILE A 42 2.42 9.62 11.81
C ILE A 42 3.43 8.49 11.90
N SER A 43 3.89 7.96 10.77
CA SER A 43 4.84 6.86 10.75
C SER A 43 6.20 7.28 10.18
N ILE A 44 6.44 7.00 8.92
CA ILE A 44 7.70 7.22 8.22
C ILE A 44 7.43 7.92 6.88
N GLY A 45 8.47 8.45 6.28
CA GLY A 45 8.37 9.14 5.00
C GLY A 45 9.52 8.83 4.04
N ILE A 46 9.66 9.67 3.02
CA ILE A 46 10.61 9.52 1.91
C ILE A 46 12.06 9.29 2.37
N PRO A 47 12.61 10.02 3.37
CA PRO A 47 13.99 9.80 3.81
C PRO A 47 14.25 8.39 4.36
N VAL A 48 13.26 7.83 5.08
CA VAL A 48 13.35 6.48 5.64
C VAL A 48 13.26 5.45 4.51
N LEU A 49 12.34 5.63 3.55
CA LEU A 49 12.24 4.75 2.38
C LEU A 49 13.55 4.72 1.57
N LYS A 50 14.17 5.88 1.35
CA LYS A 50 15.51 5.97 0.70
C LYS A 50 16.58 5.19 1.47
N SER A 51 16.51 5.18 2.79
CA SER A 51 17.45 4.43 3.63
C SER A 51 17.18 2.93 3.56
N ILE A 52 15.92 2.51 3.59
CA ILE A 52 15.50 1.12 3.41
C ILE A 52 15.99 0.57 2.07
N ARG A 53 15.81 1.33 0.97
CA ARG A 53 16.23 0.89 -0.37
C ARG A 53 17.74 0.58 -0.48
N LYS A 54 18.58 1.22 0.36
CA LYS A 54 20.01 0.98 0.36
C LYS A 54 20.43 -0.34 1.01
N VAL A 55 19.58 -0.90 1.86
CA VAL A 55 19.92 -2.09 2.69
C VAL A 55 19.16 -3.34 2.27
N THR A 56 18.30 -3.27 1.24
CA THR A 56 17.57 -4.44 0.73
C THR A 56 17.25 -4.32 -0.74
N ASP A 57 17.30 -5.43 -1.48
CA ASP A 57 16.81 -5.56 -2.86
C ASP A 57 15.38 -6.14 -2.93
N MET A 58 14.76 -6.42 -1.79
CA MET A 58 13.37 -6.91 -1.74
C MET A 58 12.41 -5.91 -2.39
N PHE A 59 11.30 -6.42 -2.90
CA PHE A 59 10.24 -5.61 -3.49
C PHE A 59 9.58 -4.73 -2.42
N LEU A 60 9.64 -3.39 -2.58
CA LEU A 60 9.07 -2.42 -1.65
C LEU A 60 7.65 -2.07 -2.07
N ASP A 61 6.68 -2.54 -1.29
CA ASP A 61 5.25 -2.29 -1.40
C ASP A 61 4.89 -1.11 -0.47
N VAL A 62 4.78 0.09 -1.04
CA VAL A 62 4.61 1.34 -0.27
C VAL A 62 3.14 1.75 -0.24
N HIS A 63 2.55 1.71 0.95
CA HIS A 63 1.15 2.04 1.20
C HIS A 63 1.02 3.45 1.77
N LEU A 64 0.41 4.34 0.98
CA LEU A 64 0.24 5.74 1.34
C LEU A 64 -1.12 5.99 2.02
N MET A 65 -1.11 6.12 3.33
CA MET A 65 -2.22 6.59 4.14
C MET A 65 -2.06 8.09 4.40
N ILE A 66 -2.08 8.87 3.30
CA ILE A 66 -1.85 10.32 3.32
C ILE A 66 -2.92 11.03 2.49
N THR A 67 -3.21 12.27 2.82
CA THR A 67 -4.07 13.15 2.02
C THR A 67 -3.33 13.63 0.78
N GLN A 68 -4.06 13.79 -0.34
CA GLN A 68 -3.52 14.29 -1.61
C GLN A 68 -2.25 13.55 -2.07
N PRO A 69 -2.27 12.21 -2.20
CA PRO A 69 -1.09 11.41 -2.55
C PRO A 69 -0.48 11.80 -3.90
N VAL A 70 -1.26 12.38 -4.82
CA VAL A 70 -0.81 12.88 -6.12
C VAL A 70 0.37 13.85 -6.04
N ARG A 71 0.55 14.50 -4.88
CA ARG A 71 1.66 15.44 -4.62
C ARG A 71 2.99 14.75 -4.35
N TYR A 72 2.97 13.46 -3.95
CA TYR A 72 4.15 12.79 -3.40
C TYR A 72 4.49 11.46 -4.08
N VAL A 73 3.60 10.88 -4.88
CA VAL A 73 3.80 9.55 -5.47
C VAL A 73 5.09 9.46 -6.29
N GLU A 74 5.48 10.52 -7.00
CA GLU A 74 6.69 10.53 -7.80
C GLU A 74 7.95 10.44 -6.92
N GLU A 75 7.98 11.19 -5.81
CA GLU A 75 9.09 11.17 -4.86
C GLU A 75 9.21 9.82 -4.13
N PHE A 76 8.09 9.14 -3.86
CA PHE A 76 8.12 7.78 -3.32
C PHE A 76 8.64 6.77 -4.35
N CYS A 77 8.28 6.91 -5.63
CA CYS A 77 8.84 6.11 -6.70
C CYS A 77 10.36 6.31 -6.81
N ASP A 78 10.82 7.56 -6.81
CA ASP A 78 12.25 7.93 -6.89
C ASP A 78 13.03 7.53 -5.63
N ALA A 79 12.35 7.41 -4.49
CA ALA A 79 12.94 6.93 -3.23
C ALA A 79 13.17 5.41 -3.20
N GLY A 80 12.65 4.67 -4.19
CA GLY A 80 12.88 3.23 -4.33
C GLY A 80 11.67 2.33 -4.15
N ALA A 81 10.46 2.88 -4.10
CA ALA A 81 9.25 2.06 -4.15
C ALA A 81 9.17 1.27 -5.47
N ASP A 82 8.75 0.02 -5.40
CA ASP A 82 8.46 -0.83 -6.56
C ASP A 82 6.98 -0.84 -6.90
N LEU A 83 6.15 -0.69 -5.87
CA LEU A 83 4.71 -0.51 -5.94
C LEU A 83 4.32 0.62 -5.00
N VAL A 84 3.43 1.51 -5.44
CA VAL A 84 2.83 2.55 -4.59
C VAL A 84 1.32 2.37 -4.60
N THR A 85 0.71 2.23 -3.42
CA THR A 85 -0.73 2.11 -3.26
C THR A 85 -1.32 3.37 -2.64
N VAL A 86 -2.43 3.85 -3.20
CA VAL A 86 -3.14 5.04 -2.74
C VAL A 86 -4.59 4.71 -2.40
N HIS A 87 -5.13 5.35 -1.38
CA HIS A 87 -6.53 5.16 -1.00
C HIS A 87 -7.50 5.89 -1.94
N VAL A 88 -8.61 5.25 -2.29
CA VAL A 88 -9.69 5.89 -3.07
C VAL A 88 -10.29 7.09 -2.33
N GLU A 89 -10.19 7.10 -1.00
CA GLU A 89 -10.74 8.14 -0.13
C GLU A 89 -9.76 9.30 0.14
N ALA A 90 -8.54 9.23 -0.40
CA ALA A 90 -7.47 10.17 -0.04
C ALA A 90 -7.55 11.51 -0.79
N ASP A 91 -8.29 11.55 -1.91
CA ASP A 91 -8.45 12.74 -2.74
C ASP A 91 -9.68 12.59 -3.66
N PHE A 92 -9.96 13.61 -4.47
CA PHE A 92 -10.95 13.53 -5.54
C PHE A 92 -10.54 12.49 -6.62
N PRO A 93 -11.52 11.85 -7.29
CA PRO A 93 -11.25 10.78 -8.25
C PRO A 93 -10.25 11.16 -9.35
N GLU A 94 -10.29 12.38 -9.87
CA GLU A 94 -9.35 12.88 -10.88
C GLU A 94 -7.91 12.96 -10.36
N ASN A 95 -7.71 13.27 -9.09
CA ASN A 95 -6.38 13.30 -8.46
C ASN A 95 -5.87 11.90 -8.16
N ILE A 96 -6.76 10.97 -7.80
CA ILE A 96 -6.39 9.54 -7.65
C ILE A 96 -5.96 8.97 -9.01
N GLN A 97 -6.70 9.26 -10.09
CA GLN A 97 -6.29 8.86 -11.44
C GLN A 97 -4.93 9.45 -11.81
N ALA A 98 -4.73 10.74 -11.57
CA ALA A 98 -3.45 11.40 -11.84
C ALA A 98 -2.29 10.79 -11.01
N ALA A 99 -2.54 10.34 -9.79
CA ALA A 99 -1.54 9.65 -8.98
C ALA A 99 -1.14 8.31 -9.60
N ILE A 100 -2.11 7.50 -10.06
CA ILE A 100 -1.87 6.24 -10.77
C ILE A 100 -1.03 6.48 -12.04
N ASP A 101 -1.42 7.45 -12.85
CA ASP A 101 -0.72 7.80 -14.09
C ASP A 101 0.74 8.21 -13.84
N LYS A 102 0.99 9.02 -12.78
CA LYS A 102 2.34 9.42 -12.37
C LYS A 102 3.19 8.25 -11.91
N ILE A 103 2.63 7.31 -11.14
CA ILE A 103 3.33 6.10 -10.71
C ILE A 103 3.75 5.28 -11.94
N HIS A 104 2.86 5.08 -12.90
CA HIS A 104 3.15 4.36 -14.14
C HIS A 104 4.19 5.11 -15.00
N ALA A 105 4.12 6.43 -15.07
CA ALA A 105 5.11 7.25 -15.78
C ALA A 105 6.53 7.09 -15.21
N LYS A 106 6.65 6.76 -13.91
CA LYS A 106 7.92 6.39 -13.26
C LYS A 106 8.34 4.93 -13.51
N GLY A 107 7.58 4.17 -14.30
CA GLY A 107 7.84 2.74 -14.55
C GLY A 107 7.60 1.85 -13.32
N LYS A 108 6.81 2.32 -12.37
CA LYS A 108 6.47 1.60 -11.14
C LYS A 108 5.07 1.03 -11.20
N LYS A 109 4.77 0.07 -10.32
CA LYS A 109 3.43 -0.50 -10.20
C LYS A 109 2.55 0.40 -9.35
N ALA A 110 1.28 0.54 -9.75
CA ALA A 110 0.28 1.26 -8.99
C ALA A 110 -0.69 0.31 -8.30
N GLY A 111 -1.16 0.69 -7.13
CA GLY A 111 -2.22 -0.01 -6.43
C GLY A 111 -3.27 0.95 -5.88
N ILE A 112 -4.46 0.42 -5.68
CA ILE A 112 -5.58 1.15 -5.09
C ILE A 112 -6.02 0.48 -3.79
N VAL A 113 -6.37 1.28 -2.78
CA VAL A 113 -6.75 0.79 -1.45
C VAL A 113 -8.14 1.31 -1.08
N LEU A 114 -8.94 0.49 -0.41
CA LEU A 114 -10.22 0.89 0.15
C LEU A 114 -10.31 0.58 1.65
N LYS A 115 -10.85 1.53 2.41
CA LYS A 115 -11.11 1.41 3.85
C LYS A 115 -12.22 0.39 4.13
N PRO A 116 -12.32 -0.14 5.38
CA PRO A 116 -13.39 -1.09 5.73
C PRO A 116 -14.81 -0.57 5.49
N LYS A 117 -15.05 0.73 5.64
CA LYS A 117 -16.38 1.35 5.44
C LYS A 117 -16.69 1.67 3.98
N THR A 118 -15.71 1.67 3.09
CA THR A 118 -15.88 1.97 1.67
C THR A 118 -16.34 0.72 0.94
N THR A 119 -17.35 0.84 0.08
CA THR A 119 -17.84 -0.29 -0.70
C THR A 119 -16.87 -0.65 -1.84
N TRP A 120 -16.91 -1.90 -2.29
CA TRP A 120 -15.96 -2.39 -3.29
C TRP A 120 -16.13 -1.71 -4.67
N GLU A 121 -17.31 -1.18 -4.96
CA GLU A 121 -17.58 -0.47 -6.21
C GLU A 121 -16.72 0.79 -6.38
N ALA A 122 -16.19 1.34 -5.30
CA ALA A 122 -15.32 2.51 -5.34
C ALA A 122 -14.01 2.27 -6.12
N VAL A 123 -13.58 1.01 -6.26
CA VAL A 123 -12.36 0.68 -7.03
C VAL A 123 -12.62 0.38 -8.50
N LEU A 124 -13.89 0.25 -8.93
CA LEU A 124 -14.24 -0.11 -10.30
C LEU A 124 -13.61 0.81 -11.37
N PRO A 125 -13.54 2.14 -11.18
CA PRO A 125 -12.91 3.03 -12.18
C PRO A 125 -11.43 2.72 -12.42
N TYR A 126 -10.75 2.05 -11.48
CA TYR A 126 -9.31 1.83 -11.48
C TYR A 126 -8.91 0.37 -11.73
N ILE A 127 -9.88 -0.56 -11.73
CA ILE A 127 -9.63 -2.00 -11.63
C ILE A 127 -8.75 -2.56 -12.76
N ASP A 128 -8.85 -2.02 -13.96
CA ASP A 128 -8.07 -2.44 -15.12
C ASP A 128 -6.77 -1.63 -15.30
N GLN A 129 -6.51 -0.70 -14.37
CA GLN A 129 -5.39 0.24 -14.46
C GLN A 129 -4.34 0.00 -13.38
N VAL A 130 -4.60 -0.87 -12.42
CA VAL A 130 -3.72 -1.10 -11.28
C VAL A 130 -3.27 -2.54 -11.18
N GLU A 131 -2.08 -2.76 -10.65
CA GLU A 131 -1.51 -4.10 -10.45
C GLU A 131 -1.90 -4.71 -9.11
N LEU A 132 -2.47 -3.91 -8.19
CA LEU A 132 -2.87 -4.37 -6.87
C LEU A 132 -4.11 -3.61 -6.37
N ILE A 133 -5.03 -4.36 -5.77
CA ILE A 133 -6.15 -3.79 -5.01
C ILE A 133 -6.04 -4.29 -3.57
N LEU A 134 -5.86 -3.37 -2.63
CA LEU A 134 -5.77 -3.68 -1.20
C LEU A 134 -7.12 -3.43 -0.52
N VAL A 135 -7.74 -4.51 -0.06
CA VAL A 135 -8.93 -4.41 0.80
C VAL A 135 -8.45 -4.35 2.25
N MET A 136 -8.65 -3.22 2.91
CA MET A 136 -8.30 -3.08 4.32
C MET A 136 -9.19 -4.00 5.18
N THR A 137 -8.54 -4.83 5.99
CA THR A 137 -9.19 -5.76 6.95
C THR A 137 -8.95 -5.33 8.39
N VAL A 138 -8.46 -4.12 8.57
CA VAL A 138 -8.33 -3.35 9.82
C VAL A 138 -8.56 -1.88 9.49
N GLU A 139 -8.88 -1.05 10.49
CA GLU A 139 -8.89 0.40 10.26
C GLU A 139 -7.46 0.90 10.02
N PRO A 140 -7.21 1.73 8.98
CA PRO A 140 -5.88 2.27 8.73
C PRO A 140 -5.41 3.18 9.87
N GLY A 141 -4.09 3.14 10.17
CA GLY A 141 -3.47 4.02 11.16
C GLY A 141 -2.66 3.34 12.24
N PHE A 142 -3.00 2.11 12.65
CA PHE A 142 -2.30 1.39 13.71
C PHE A 142 -2.14 -0.09 13.39
N GLY A 143 -1.05 -0.68 13.90
CA GLY A 143 -0.82 -2.13 13.86
C GLY A 143 -1.53 -2.87 15.00
N GLY A 144 -1.45 -4.23 14.98
CA GLY A 144 -1.92 -5.10 16.06
C GLY A 144 -3.44 -5.19 16.22
N GLN A 145 -4.22 -4.73 15.25
CA GLN A 145 -5.68 -4.78 15.29
C GLN A 145 -6.22 -6.17 14.93
N LYS A 146 -7.42 -6.48 15.44
CA LYS A 146 -8.13 -7.71 15.10
C LYS A 146 -8.56 -7.71 13.63
N PHE A 147 -8.35 -8.83 12.96
CA PHE A 147 -8.78 -9.05 11.59
C PHE A 147 -10.30 -8.92 11.44
N MET A 148 -10.75 -8.15 10.43
CA MET A 148 -12.14 -7.91 10.10
C MET A 148 -12.59 -8.89 9.01
N ALA A 149 -13.09 -10.05 9.40
CA ALA A 149 -13.52 -11.11 8.46
C ALA A 149 -14.71 -10.70 7.58
N ASP A 150 -15.51 -9.74 8.02
CA ASP A 150 -16.64 -9.17 7.29
C ASP A 150 -16.21 -8.39 6.03
N GLN A 151 -14.92 -8.13 5.85
CA GLN A 151 -14.36 -7.53 4.63
C GLN A 151 -14.09 -8.55 3.52
N MET A 152 -14.07 -9.85 3.81
CA MET A 152 -13.77 -10.89 2.82
C MET A 152 -14.75 -10.95 1.64
N PRO A 153 -16.07 -10.66 1.80
CA PRO A 153 -16.97 -10.55 0.66
C PRO A 153 -16.56 -9.52 -0.40
N LYS A 154 -15.91 -8.40 0.00
CA LYS A 154 -15.38 -7.42 -0.95
C LYS A 154 -14.28 -8.02 -1.83
N VAL A 155 -13.40 -8.81 -1.23
CA VAL A 155 -12.33 -9.50 -1.96
C VAL A 155 -12.93 -10.45 -3.00
N ALA A 156 -13.97 -11.21 -2.63
CA ALA A 156 -14.65 -12.11 -3.55
C ALA A 156 -15.34 -11.35 -4.69
N ALA A 157 -16.03 -10.24 -4.39
CA ALA A 157 -16.69 -9.40 -5.39
C ALA A 157 -15.67 -8.80 -6.38
N ILE A 158 -14.58 -8.22 -5.88
CA ILE A 158 -13.53 -7.63 -6.72
C ILE A 158 -12.88 -8.70 -7.61
N ARG A 159 -12.61 -9.90 -7.08
CA ARG A 159 -12.06 -11.02 -7.86
C ARG A 159 -12.98 -11.44 -9.01
N THR A 160 -14.29 -11.37 -8.81
CA THR A 160 -15.28 -11.77 -9.84
C THR A 160 -15.25 -10.80 -11.03
N VAL A 161 -15.00 -9.51 -10.80
CA VAL A 161 -15.03 -8.49 -11.84
C VAL A 161 -13.65 -8.10 -12.36
N SER A 162 -12.58 -8.44 -11.64
CA SER A 162 -11.21 -8.15 -12.06
C SER A 162 -10.66 -9.26 -12.94
N TYR A 163 -10.18 -8.90 -14.11
CA TYR A 163 -9.41 -9.78 -15.00
C TYR A 163 -7.91 -9.79 -14.65
N THR A 164 -7.48 -8.94 -13.71
CA THR A 164 -6.09 -8.84 -13.24
C THR A 164 -5.82 -9.81 -12.09
N HIS A 165 -4.56 -10.26 -11.95
CA HIS A 165 -4.16 -11.10 -10.83
C HIS A 165 -4.07 -10.27 -9.54
N LEU A 166 -5.07 -10.39 -8.67
CA LEU A 166 -5.07 -9.81 -7.34
C LEU A 166 -4.10 -10.60 -6.45
N THR A 167 -3.06 -9.93 -5.99
CA THR A 167 -2.27 -10.41 -4.86
C THR A 167 -2.79 -9.73 -3.60
N LEU A 168 -3.28 -10.52 -2.66
CA LEU A 168 -3.70 -10.03 -1.34
C LEU A 168 -2.46 -10.02 -0.45
N PRO A 169 -2.00 -8.87 0.05
CA PRO A 169 -1.12 -8.88 1.21
C PRO A 169 -1.94 -9.34 2.42
N THR A 170 -1.55 -10.48 2.97
CA THR A 170 -2.09 -10.93 4.25
C THR A 170 -1.32 -10.16 5.32
N LYS A 171 -1.94 -9.13 5.90
CA LYS A 171 -1.43 -8.57 7.16
C LYS A 171 -1.72 -9.59 8.25
N LEU A 172 -0.70 -10.27 8.70
CA LEU A 172 -0.70 -11.02 9.96
C LEU A 172 -0.34 -10.09 11.11
#